data_c7045a2b669591b490eb56fa316e3b00
#
_entry.id   c7045a2b669591b490eb56fa316e3b00
#
_cell.length_a   1.000
_cell.length_b   1.000
_cell.length_c   1.000
_cell.angle_alpha   90.00
_cell.angle_beta   90.00
_cell.angle_gamma   90.00
#
_symmetry.space_group_name_H-M   'P 1'
#
loop_
_entity.id
_entity.type
_entity.pdbx_description
1 polymer ?
#
loop_
_entity_poly.entity_id
_entity_poly.type
_entity_poly.pdbx_seq_one_letter_code
_entity_poly.pdbx_strand_id
1 'polypeptide(L)'
;IFESIPGVSVRYVKRASQLGNPDLILLPGTKNTMSDLAWMRQSGMEAAVLKAHAAGCPIFGICGGYQMLGEELSDPSGVEEGGTMRGMGLLPMHTFFTEEKTRTRVNGQFLQVKGDLSGLSGAAFSGYEIHMGQSVSDGNLSMLTKISDHCNHADHTYDGIADSGSKTLSQNNGAMEKCEGAMAENVMKRNSNSGMEIRELPEGARQSE
;
A
#
# COMPACT_ATOMS: atom_id res chain seq x y z
N ILE A 1 5.35 -8.84 -9.02
CA ILE A 1 5.64 -7.81 -10.05
C ILE A 1 6.94 -7.07 -9.73
N PHE A 2 7.14 -6.63 -8.48
CA PHE A 2 8.34 -5.87 -8.09
C PHE A 2 9.65 -6.65 -8.25
N GLU A 3 9.62 -7.96 -8.07
CA GLU A 3 10.80 -8.84 -8.23
C GLU A 3 11.32 -8.90 -9.68
N SER A 4 10.47 -8.56 -10.65
CA SER A 4 10.84 -8.55 -12.08
C SER A 4 11.41 -7.21 -12.53
N ILE A 5 11.46 -6.19 -11.69
CA ILE A 5 11.90 -4.85 -12.03
C ILE A 5 13.42 -4.74 -11.79
N PRO A 6 14.24 -4.42 -12.80
CA PRO A 6 15.67 -4.22 -12.62
C PRO A 6 15.96 -3.14 -11.56
N GLY A 7 16.91 -3.40 -10.66
CA GLY A 7 17.29 -2.48 -9.59
C GLY A 7 16.36 -2.48 -8.38
N VAL A 8 15.28 -3.28 -8.37
CA VAL A 8 14.39 -3.44 -7.22
C VAL A 8 14.70 -4.76 -6.52
N SER A 9 14.94 -4.69 -5.21
CA SER A 9 15.10 -5.85 -4.34
C SER A 9 13.90 -5.97 -3.41
N VAL A 10 13.19 -7.08 -3.49
CA VAL A 10 12.02 -7.36 -2.63
C VAL A 10 12.40 -8.30 -1.51
N ARG A 11 12.01 -7.96 -0.29
CA ARG A 11 12.19 -8.81 0.88
C ARG A 11 10.86 -9.02 1.60
N TYR A 12 10.50 -10.26 1.80
CA TYR A 12 9.36 -10.62 2.65
C TYR A 12 9.81 -10.67 4.10
N VAL A 13 9.29 -9.78 4.92
CA VAL A 13 9.71 -9.59 6.32
C VAL A 13 8.69 -10.24 7.25
N LYS A 14 9.14 -11.18 8.06
CA LYS A 14 8.29 -11.92 9.03
C LYS A 14 8.57 -11.54 10.49
N ARG A 15 9.63 -10.80 10.77
CA ARG A 15 10.02 -10.36 12.12
C ARG A 15 10.48 -8.90 12.07
N ALA A 16 10.14 -8.12 13.08
CA ALA A 16 10.51 -6.72 13.17
C ALA A 16 12.03 -6.48 13.02
N SER A 17 12.86 -7.39 13.56
CA SER A 17 14.32 -7.31 13.44
C SER A 17 14.86 -7.46 12.01
N GLN A 18 14.05 -7.97 11.08
CA GLN A 18 14.44 -8.13 9.68
C GLN A 18 14.09 -6.91 8.82
N LEU A 19 13.33 -5.93 9.34
CA LEU A 19 12.87 -4.80 8.54
C LEU A 19 14.04 -3.97 8.01
N GLY A 20 15.04 -3.69 8.85
CA GLY A 20 16.19 -2.88 8.46
C GLY A 20 15.80 -1.47 8.06
N ASN A 21 16.45 -0.96 7.03
CA ASN A 21 16.20 0.37 6.46
C ASN A 21 15.74 0.22 5.01
N PRO A 22 14.46 -0.07 4.75
CA PRO A 22 13.96 -0.17 3.39
C PRO A 22 13.73 1.22 2.77
N ASP A 23 13.78 1.30 1.45
CA ASP A 23 13.42 2.52 0.71
C ASP A 23 11.90 2.69 0.58
N LEU A 24 11.15 1.59 0.67
CA LEU A 24 9.70 1.55 0.65
C LEU A 24 9.20 0.37 1.47
N ILE A 25 8.17 0.59 2.27
CA ILE A 25 7.41 -0.48 2.93
C ILE A 25 6.11 -0.69 2.18
N LEU A 26 5.84 -1.93 1.76
CA LEU A 26 4.58 -2.31 1.17
C LEU A 26 3.81 -3.18 2.15
N LEU A 27 2.62 -2.73 2.55
CA LEU A 27 1.66 -3.51 3.32
C LEU A 27 0.67 -4.15 2.34
N PRO A 28 0.72 -5.46 2.15
CA PRO A 28 -0.12 -6.14 1.17
C PRO A 28 -1.57 -6.26 1.65
N GLY A 29 -2.45 -6.67 0.75
CA GLY A 29 -3.77 -7.12 1.10
C GLY A 29 -3.75 -8.35 1.99
N THR A 30 -4.73 -8.48 2.86
CA THR A 30 -4.86 -9.55 3.83
C THR A 30 -6.22 -10.23 3.70
N LYS A 31 -6.33 -11.41 4.29
CA LYS A 31 -7.60 -12.12 4.38
C LYS A 31 -8.43 -11.68 5.58
N ASN A 32 -7.78 -11.31 6.67
CA ASN A 32 -8.38 -10.79 7.89
C ASN A 32 -7.52 -9.63 8.41
N THR A 33 -8.00 -8.42 8.17
CA THR A 33 -7.26 -7.18 8.43
C THR A 33 -7.05 -6.96 9.92
N MET A 34 -8.08 -7.20 10.73
CA MET A 34 -8.01 -6.98 12.17
C MET A 34 -7.08 -7.97 12.86
N SER A 35 -7.14 -9.24 12.51
CA SER A 35 -6.27 -10.29 13.04
C SER A 35 -4.81 -10.05 12.68
N ASP A 36 -4.54 -9.69 11.41
CA ASP A 36 -3.19 -9.43 10.94
C ASP A 36 -2.58 -8.17 11.59
N LEU A 37 -3.37 -7.12 11.80
CA LEU A 37 -2.90 -5.94 12.54
C LEU A 37 -2.64 -6.26 14.02
N ALA A 38 -3.48 -7.08 14.64
CA ALA A 38 -3.25 -7.56 16.01
C ALA A 38 -1.94 -8.36 16.11
N TRP A 39 -1.67 -9.23 15.14
CA TRP A 39 -0.40 -9.95 15.03
C TRP A 39 0.79 -8.98 14.85
N MET A 40 0.67 -7.97 14.00
CA MET A 40 1.71 -6.96 13.81
C MET A 40 2.04 -6.22 15.12
N ARG A 41 1.05 -5.92 15.95
CA ARG A 41 1.23 -5.31 17.29
C ARG A 41 1.96 -6.24 18.23
N GLN A 42 1.49 -7.48 18.35
CA GLN A 42 2.05 -8.46 19.26
C GLN A 42 3.50 -8.83 18.89
N SER A 43 3.81 -8.90 17.60
CA SER A 43 5.15 -9.23 17.09
C SER A 43 6.12 -8.05 17.10
N GLY A 44 5.65 -6.82 17.41
CA GLY A 44 6.43 -5.59 17.32
C GLY A 44 6.65 -5.09 15.89
N MET A 45 6.03 -5.72 14.88
CA MET A 45 6.15 -5.32 13.47
C MET A 45 5.54 -3.94 13.24
N GLU A 46 4.35 -3.66 13.80
CA GLU A 46 3.71 -2.35 13.72
C GLU A 46 4.65 -1.25 14.22
N ALA A 47 5.25 -1.42 15.39
CA ALA A 47 6.17 -0.44 15.97
C ALA A 47 7.41 -0.22 15.07
N ALA A 48 7.94 -1.28 14.45
CA ALA A 48 9.06 -1.18 13.53
C ALA A 48 8.69 -0.42 12.25
N VAL A 49 7.50 -0.67 11.70
CA VAL A 49 6.96 0.05 10.53
C VAL A 49 6.75 1.52 10.83
N LEU A 50 6.10 1.85 11.95
CA LEU A 50 5.88 3.23 12.39
C LEU A 50 7.21 3.98 12.63
N LYS A 51 8.20 3.31 13.21
CA LYS A 51 9.56 3.88 13.40
C LYS A 51 10.24 4.17 12.06
N ALA A 52 10.17 3.26 11.10
CA ALA A 52 10.72 3.46 9.77
C ALA A 52 10.02 4.62 9.04
N HIS A 53 8.70 4.71 9.15
CA HIS A 53 7.93 5.82 8.60
C HIS A 53 8.33 7.16 9.23
N ALA A 54 8.44 7.23 10.53
CA ALA A 54 8.90 8.44 11.24
C ALA A 54 10.32 8.86 10.82
N ALA A 55 11.17 7.91 10.42
CA ALA A 55 12.50 8.15 9.85
C ALA A 55 12.47 8.56 8.37
N GLY A 56 11.28 8.67 7.75
CA GLY A 56 11.08 9.13 6.38
C GLY A 56 10.87 8.03 5.34
N CYS A 57 10.79 6.76 5.74
CA CYS A 57 10.47 5.67 4.81
C CYS A 57 9.01 5.77 4.36
N PRO A 58 8.72 5.86 3.06
CA PRO A 58 7.35 5.84 2.57
C PRO A 58 6.70 4.47 2.77
N ILE A 59 5.38 4.50 2.99
CA ILE A 59 4.55 3.30 3.11
C ILE A 59 3.51 3.29 2.00
N PHE A 60 3.30 2.13 1.40
CA PHE A 60 2.24 1.89 0.44
C PHE A 60 1.35 0.74 0.91
N GLY A 61 0.09 1.03 1.24
CA GLY A 61 -0.90 0.04 1.66
C GLY A 61 -1.81 -0.37 0.51
N ILE A 62 -2.12 -1.66 0.42
CA ILE A 62 -3.01 -2.23 -0.59
C ILE A 62 -4.12 -3.01 0.13
N CYS A 63 -5.40 -2.74 -0.16
CA CYS A 63 -6.57 -3.42 0.40
C CYS A 63 -6.51 -3.46 1.95
N GLY A 64 -6.39 -4.62 2.59
CA GLY A 64 -6.24 -4.72 4.05
C GLY A 64 -5.05 -3.92 4.59
N GLY A 65 -3.92 -3.91 3.90
CA GLY A 65 -2.78 -3.06 4.27
C GLY A 65 -3.11 -1.56 4.23
N TYR A 66 -3.97 -1.13 3.31
CA TYR A 66 -4.52 0.24 3.31
C TYR A 66 -5.40 0.50 4.52
N GLN A 67 -6.34 -0.40 4.78
CA GLN A 67 -7.26 -0.26 5.90
C GLN A 67 -6.54 -0.16 7.25
N MET A 68 -5.45 -0.92 7.43
CA MET A 68 -4.61 -0.86 8.63
C MET A 68 -3.99 0.51 8.89
N LEU A 69 -3.74 1.31 7.84
CA LEU A 69 -3.10 2.64 7.96
C LEU A 69 -4.04 3.68 8.58
N GLY A 70 -5.34 3.44 8.62
CA GLY A 70 -6.36 4.32 9.19
C GLY A 70 -6.26 4.50 10.70
N GLU A 71 -7.17 5.27 11.26
CA GLU A 71 -7.29 5.51 12.70
C GLU A 71 -8.05 4.39 13.39
N GLU A 72 -9.08 3.84 12.73
CA GLU A 72 -9.97 2.84 13.32
C GLU A 72 -10.45 1.82 12.28
N LEU A 73 -10.56 0.58 12.74
CA LEU A 73 -11.21 -0.53 12.06
C LEU A 73 -12.40 -0.98 12.89
N SER A 74 -13.59 -1.01 12.29
CA SER A 74 -14.84 -1.39 12.97
C SER A 74 -15.53 -2.52 12.23
N ASP A 75 -15.85 -3.58 12.96
CA ASP A 75 -16.52 -4.77 12.44
C ASP A 75 -17.76 -5.09 13.27
N PRO A 76 -18.84 -4.31 13.14
CA PRO A 76 -20.04 -4.49 13.95
C PRO A 76 -20.78 -5.79 13.65
N SER A 77 -20.60 -6.34 12.44
CA SER A 77 -21.28 -7.56 11.99
C SER A 77 -20.48 -8.84 12.20
N GLY A 78 -19.22 -8.76 12.65
CA GLY A 78 -18.38 -9.94 12.85
C GLY A 78 -17.95 -10.60 11.56
N VAL A 79 -17.72 -9.82 10.51
CA VAL A 79 -17.26 -10.31 9.21
C VAL A 79 -15.82 -10.82 9.29
N GLU A 80 -15.01 -10.17 10.10
CA GLU A 80 -13.64 -10.59 10.44
C GLU A 80 -13.57 -11.10 11.89
N GLU A 81 -13.27 -10.23 12.85
CA GLU A 81 -13.07 -10.58 14.27
C GLU A 81 -14.19 -10.04 15.18
N GLY A 82 -15.01 -9.13 14.65
CA GLY A 82 -16.01 -8.39 15.41
C GLY A 82 -15.41 -7.27 16.26
N GLY A 83 -16.26 -6.33 16.64
CA GLY A 83 -15.89 -5.20 17.50
C GLY A 83 -15.12 -4.11 16.78
N THR A 84 -14.30 -3.39 17.54
CA THR A 84 -13.56 -2.22 17.03
C THR A 84 -12.12 -2.25 17.52
N MET A 85 -11.19 -1.90 16.65
CA MET A 85 -9.79 -1.77 17.02
C MET A 85 -9.16 -0.52 16.40
N ARG A 86 -8.16 0.00 17.07
CA ARG A 86 -7.39 1.12 16.58
C ARG A 86 -6.50 0.70 15.40
N GLY A 87 -6.47 1.49 14.33
CA GLY A 87 -5.54 1.35 13.22
C GLY A 87 -4.13 1.86 13.56
N MET A 88 -3.27 1.99 12.56
CA MET A 88 -1.90 2.51 12.70
C MET A 88 -1.87 4.04 12.86
N GLY A 89 -2.96 4.75 12.53
CA GLY A 89 -3.10 6.20 12.69
C GLY A 89 -2.23 7.03 11.75
N LEU A 90 -1.90 6.50 10.58
CA LEU A 90 -1.11 7.21 9.56
C LEU A 90 -1.98 7.95 8.55
N LEU A 91 -3.24 7.59 8.44
CA LEU A 91 -4.23 8.25 7.59
C LEU A 91 -5.49 8.58 8.41
N PRO A 92 -6.03 9.81 8.30
CA PRO A 92 -7.26 10.20 9.00
C PRO A 92 -8.47 9.58 8.30
N MET A 93 -8.67 8.30 8.52
CA MET A 93 -9.78 7.53 7.97
C MET A 93 -10.21 6.40 8.89
N HIS A 94 -11.47 6.03 8.76
CA HIS A 94 -12.10 4.93 9.48
C HIS A 94 -12.59 3.88 8.48
N THR A 95 -12.39 2.61 8.78
CA THR A 95 -12.87 1.50 7.95
C THR A 95 -13.95 0.73 8.68
N PHE A 96 -15.07 0.51 8.01
CA PHE A 96 -16.19 -0.29 8.48
C PHE A 96 -16.31 -1.55 7.64
N PHE A 97 -16.18 -2.73 8.26
CA PHE A 97 -16.40 -3.99 7.59
C PHE A 97 -17.90 -4.28 7.46
N THR A 98 -18.31 -4.68 6.26
CA THR A 98 -19.70 -4.98 5.93
C THR A 98 -19.79 -6.38 5.29
N GLU A 99 -20.97 -6.99 5.33
CA GLU A 99 -21.21 -8.28 4.66
C GLU A 99 -21.18 -8.17 3.14
N GLU A 100 -21.35 -6.97 2.60
CA GLU A 100 -21.27 -6.71 1.17
C GLU A 100 -19.84 -6.80 0.67
N LYS A 101 -19.63 -7.69 -0.29
CA LYS A 101 -18.34 -7.85 -0.96
C LYS A 101 -18.35 -7.16 -2.31
N THR A 102 -17.52 -6.14 -2.44
CA THR A 102 -17.20 -5.55 -3.74
C THR A 102 -16.27 -6.49 -4.50
N ARG A 103 -16.59 -6.80 -5.74
CA ARG A 103 -15.75 -7.54 -6.67
C ARG A 103 -15.98 -7.04 -8.08
N THR A 104 -15.10 -6.20 -8.57
CA THR A 104 -15.19 -5.65 -9.93
C THR A 104 -13.80 -5.53 -10.55
N ARG A 105 -13.73 -5.44 -11.86
CA ARG A 105 -12.51 -5.04 -12.55
C ARG A 105 -12.58 -3.53 -12.79
N VAL A 106 -11.46 -2.86 -12.57
CA VAL A 106 -11.36 -1.40 -12.69
C VAL A 106 -10.22 -1.00 -13.61
N ASN A 107 -10.44 0.11 -14.31
CA ASN A 107 -9.39 0.87 -14.97
C ASN A 107 -9.34 2.26 -14.35
N GLY A 108 -8.14 2.79 -14.18
CA GLY A 108 -7.98 4.09 -13.55
C GLY A 108 -6.66 4.75 -13.87
N GLN A 109 -6.47 5.90 -13.24
CA GLN A 109 -5.27 6.70 -13.37
C GLN A 109 -4.89 7.28 -12.02
N PHE A 110 -3.60 7.31 -11.72
CA PHE A 110 -3.09 8.06 -10.57
C PHE A 110 -3.30 9.55 -10.81
N LEU A 111 -3.84 10.23 -9.82
CA LEU A 111 -3.94 11.68 -9.79
C LEU A 111 -2.55 12.29 -9.52
N GLN A 112 -2.51 13.56 -9.14
CA GLN A 112 -1.25 14.20 -8.81
C GLN A 112 -0.72 13.70 -7.46
N VAL A 113 0.36 12.95 -7.51
CA VAL A 113 1.10 12.46 -6.34
C VAL A 113 2.27 13.40 -6.07
N LYS A 114 2.50 13.76 -4.80
CA LYS A 114 3.61 14.62 -4.37
C LYS A 114 4.70 13.77 -3.71
N GLY A 115 5.86 14.41 -3.48
CA GLY A 115 6.97 13.80 -2.75
C GLY A 115 7.69 12.71 -3.54
N ASP A 116 8.22 11.72 -2.84
CA ASP A 116 9.10 10.68 -3.39
C ASP A 116 8.43 9.79 -4.44
N LEU A 117 7.09 9.70 -4.40
CA LEU A 117 6.30 8.88 -5.32
C LEU A 117 5.62 9.70 -6.44
N SER A 118 6.09 10.95 -6.67
CA SER A 118 5.52 11.86 -7.67
C SER A 118 5.53 11.30 -9.11
N GLY A 119 6.43 10.38 -9.43
CA GLY A 119 6.46 9.70 -10.74
C GLY A 119 5.25 8.80 -11.03
N LEU A 120 4.42 8.50 -10.01
CA LEU A 120 3.14 7.81 -10.24
C LEU A 120 2.10 8.73 -10.88
N SER A 121 2.27 10.06 -10.81
CA SER A 121 1.31 11.02 -11.34
C SER A 121 1.00 10.78 -12.80
N GLY A 122 -0.28 10.61 -13.12
CA GLY A 122 -0.75 10.37 -14.48
C GLY A 122 -0.58 8.93 -14.98
N ALA A 123 0.04 8.02 -14.21
CA ALA A 123 0.17 6.63 -14.61
C ALA A 123 -1.20 5.94 -14.64
N ALA A 124 -1.51 5.26 -15.76
CA ALA A 124 -2.70 4.44 -15.88
C ALA A 124 -2.50 3.08 -15.21
N PHE A 125 -3.56 2.52 -14.68
CA PHE A 125 -3.57 1.16 -14.14
C PHE A 125 -4.84 0.41 -14.51
N SER A 126 -4.76 -0.91 -14.46
CA SER A 126 -5.92 -1.80 -14.45
C SER A 126 -5.75 -2.84 -13.36
N GLY A 127 -6.86 -3.28 -12.77
CA GLY A 127 -6.81 -4.24 -11.67
C GLY A 127 -8.21 -4.70 -11.26
N TYR A 128 -8.23 -5.35 -10.11
CA TYR A 128 -9.47 -5.80 -9.48
C TYR A 128 -9.68 -5.05 -8.18
N GLU A 129 -10.88 -4.55 -7.97
CA GLU A 129 -11.36 -4.05 -6.70
C GLU A 129 -12.06 -5.20 -5.97
N ILE A 130 -11.45 -5.67 -4.87
CA ILE A 130 -11.98 -6.80 -4.09
C ILE A 130 -11.80 -6.48 -2.62
N HIS A 131 -12.88 -6.07 -1.94
CA HIS A 131 -12.85 -5.77 -0.51
C HIS A 131 -14.22 -5.98 0.13
N MET A 132 -14.26 -6.05 1.46
CA MET A 132 -15.47 -6.15 2.28
C MET A 132 -15.62 -4.95 3.25
N GLY A 133 -14.75 -3.99 3.22
CA GLY A 133 -14.79 -2.79 4.06
C GLY A 133 -15.03 -1.54 3.26
N GLN A 134 -15.67 -0.57 3.88
CA GLN A 134 -15.80 0.80 3.37
C GLN A 134 -14.93 1.72 4.21
N SER A 135 -14.00 2.43 3.56
CA SER A 135 -13.12 3.39 4.23
C SER A 135 -13.63 4.81 3.99
N VAL A 136 -13.87 5.54 5.06
CA VAL A 136 -14.36 6.92 5.05
C VAL A 136 -13.28 7.82 5.65
N SER A 137 -12.99 8.91 4.97
CA SER A 137 -12.02 9.91 5.42
C SER A 137 -12.71 11.09 6.08
N ASP A 138 -12.22 11.51 7.25
CA ASP A 138 -12.72 12.67 8.00
C ASP A 138 -11.98 13.98 7.68
N GLY A 139 -11.03 13.96 6.74
CA GLY A 139 -10.12 15.09 6.50
C GLY A 139 -9.96 15.51 5.05
N ASN A 140 -9.23 16.62 4.84
CA ASN A 140 -8.77 17.07 3.53
C ASN A 140 -7.62 16.18 3.01
N LEU A 141 -7.95 14.97 2.62
CA LEU A 141 -7.00 14.07 1.99
C LEU A 141 -7.00 14.26 0.48
N SER A 142 -5.83 14.12 -0.11
CA SER A 142 -5.71 14.08 -1.57
C SER A 142 -6.12 12.70 -2.05
N MET A 143 -7.07 12.63 -2.96
CA MET A 143 -7.40 11.39 -3.64
C MET A 143 -6.19 10.93 -4.44
N LEU A 144 -5.88 9.63 -4.36
CA LEU A 144 -4.71 9.04 -5.01
C LEU A 144 -4.98 8.65 -6.45
N THR A 145 -6.16 8.10 -6.70
CA THR A 145 -6.54 7.58 -8.02
C THR A 145 -7.93 8.00 -8.41
N LYS A 146 -8.16 8.03 -9.72
CA LYS A 146 -9.49 8.18 -10.32
C LYS A 146 -9.80 6.91 -11.09
N ILE A 147 -10.87 6.23 -10.71
CA ILE A 147 -11.42 5.11 -11.46
C ILE A 147 -12.21 5.65 -12.64
N SER A 148 -11.90 5.19 -13.85
CA SER A 148 -12.54 5.64 -15.08
C SER A 148 -13.57 4.66 -15.62
N ASP A 149 -13.47 3.39 -15.21
CA ASP A 149 -14.36 2.32 -15.69
C ASP A 149 -14.44 1.20 -14.65
N HIS A 150 -15.69 0.81 -14.36
CA HIS A 150 -16.02 -0.41 -13.63
C HIS A 150 -16.72 -1.35 -14.62
N CYS A 151 -16.20 -2.56 -14.80
CA CYS A 151 -16.76 -3.50 -15.79
C CYS A 151 -18.26 -3.83 -15.59
N ASN A 152 -18.83 -3.48 -14.44
CA ASN A 152 -20.22 -3.74 -14.11
C ASN A 152 -21.05 -2.47 -13.81
N HIS A 153 -20.45 -1.28 -13.73
CA HIS A 153 -21.12 -0.01 -13.46
C HIS A 153 -20.34 1.15 -14.08
N ALA A 154 -21.05 2.06 -14.72
CA ALA A 154 -20.46 3.21 -15.43
C ALA A 154 -20.17 4.43 -14.55
N ASP A 155 -20.00 4.26 -13.25
CA ASP A 155 -19.79 5.36 -12.34
C ASP A 155 -18.31 5.67 -12.16
N HIS A 156 -17.93 6.94 -12.36
CA HIS A 156 -16.59 7.44 -12.08
C HIS A 156 -16.42 7.62 -10.58
N THR A 157 -15.59 6.82 -9.95
CA THR A 157 -15.28 6.89 -8.54
C THR A 157 -13.82 7.24 -8.29
N TYR A 158 -13.53 7.75 -7.10
CA TYR A 158 -12.17 7.98 -6.63
C TYR A 158 -11.82 6.92 -5.63
N ASP A 159 -10.60 6.41 -5.71
CA ASP A 159 -10.13 5.39 -4.80
C ASP A 159 -8.71 5.67 -4.34
N GLY A 160 -8.45 5.26 -3.09
CA GLY A 160 -7.17 5.47 -2.45
C GLY A 160 -6.94 6.92 -2.00
N ILE A 161 -6.04 7.05 -1.08
CA ILE A 161 -5.74 8.30 -0.38
C ILE A 161 -4.23 8.45 -0.24
N ALA A 162 -3.76 9.71 -0.31
CA ALA A 162 -2.40 10.08 0.00
C ALA A 162 -2.37 11.13 1.10
N ASP A 163 -1.40 11.05 2.01
CA ASP A 163 -1.15 12.13 2.95
C ASP A 163 -0.63 13.39 2.23
N SER A 164 -0.71 14.54 2.89
CA SER A 164 -0.30 15.83 2.31
C SER A 164 1.17 15.90 1.90
N GLY A 165 2.03 15.07 2.48
CA GLY A 165 3.45 14.92 2.15
C GLY A 165 3.75 13.75 1.22
N SER A 166 2.74 12.98 0.83
CA SER A 166 2.85 11.75 0.01
C SER A 166 3.87 10.73 0.54
N LYS A 167 4.06 10.69 1.86
CA LYS A 167 4.86 9.65 2.54
C LYS A 167 4.05 8.38 2.78
N THR A 168 2.72 8.50 2.81
CA THR A 168 1.80 7.39 2.95
C THR A 168 0.86 7.39 1.76
N LEU A 169 0.88 6.33 1.01
CA LEU A 169 -0.02 6.12 -0.13
C LEU A 169 -0.82 4.84 0.12
N SER A 170 -2.03 4.83 -0.38
CA SER A 170 -2.85 3.65 -0.21
C SER A 170 -3.94 3.52 -1.26
N GLN A 171 -4.26 2.31 -1.61
CA GLN A 171 -5.30 1.94 -2.55
C GLN A 171 -6.18 0.84 -2.00
N ASN A 172 -7.47 0.94 -2.27
CA ASN A 172 -8.46 -0.08 -1.91
C ASN A 172 -8.51 -1.26 -2.89
N ASN A 173 -7.75 -1.19 -3.99
CA ASN A 173 -7.74 -2.19 -5.06
C ASN A 173 -6.87 -3.40 -4.73
N GLY A 174 -7.45 -4.59 -4.77
CA GLY A 174 -6.84 -5.84 -4.32
C GLY A 174 -5.77 -6.46 -5.24
N ALA A 175 -5.57 -5.99 -6.45
CA ALA A 175 -4.46 -6.40 -7.30
C ALA A 175 -4.28 -5.43 -8.47
N MET A 176 -3.10 -4.82 -8.55
CA MET A 176 -2.69 -4.03 -9.70
C MET A 176 -2.00 -4.95 -10.71
N GLU A 177 -2.66 -5.27 -11.81
CA GLU A 177 -2.04 -6.09 -12.87
C GLU A 177 -0.99 -5.33 -13.70
N LYS A 178 -1.04 -4.00 -13.74
CA LYS A 178 -0.11 -3.17 -14.52
C LYS A 178 0.10 -1.79 -13.89
N CYS A 179 1.14 -1.65 -13.11
CA CYS A 179 1.82 -0.37 -12.85
C CYS A 179 3.29 -0.50 -13.27
N GLU A 180 3.52 -0.92 -14.50
CA GLU A 180 4.86 -1.11 -15.05
C GLU A 180 5.47 0.27 -15.33
N GLY A 181 6.59 0.56 -14.70
CA GLY A 181 7.44 1.71 -15.01
C GLY A 181 7.49 2.81 -13.96
N ALA A 182 6.38 3.39 -13.54
CA ALA A 182 6.38 4.60 -12.71
C ALA A 182 6.91 4.38 -11.27
N MET A 183 6.60 3.26 -10.64
CA MET A 183 7.17 2.93 -9.31
C MET A 183 8.65 2.61 -9.38
N ALA A 184 9.08 1.89 -10.44
CA ALA A 184 10.48 1.54 -10.64
C ALA A 184 11.34 2.78 -10.88
N GLU A 185 10.89 3.72 -11.72
CA GLU A 185 11.62 4.97 -11.97
C GLU A 185 11.81 5.82 -10.72
N ASN A 186 10.84 5.86 -9.82
CA ASN A 186 10.96 6.65 -8.59
C ASN A 186 11.92 6.03 -7.58
N VAL A 187 11.89 4.71 -7.41
CA VAL A 187 12.86 4.01 -6.56
C VAL A 187 14.27 4.20 -7.09
N MET A 188 14.46 4.12 -8.40
CA MET A 188 15.77 4.36 -9.04
C MET A 188 16.25 5.81 -8.91
N LYS A 189 15.38 6.82 -9.08
CA LYS A 189 15.73 8.23 -8.93
C LYS A 189 16.15 8.57 -7.49
N ARG A 190 15.54 7.93 -6.50
CA ARG A 190 15.91 8.12 -5.08
C ARG A 190 17.31 7.56 -4.80
N ASN A 191 17.62 6.37 -5.32
CA ASN A 191 18.93 5.74 -5.15
C ASN A 191 20.05 6.55 -5.83
N SER A 192 19.79 7.16 -6.99
CA SER A 192 20.76 8.03 -7.69
C SER A 192 21.00 9.37 -6.97
N ASN A 193 20.01 9.91 -6.27
CA ASN A 193 20.14 11.18 -5.52
C ASN A 193 20.75 11.01 -4.12
N SER A 194 20.71 9.81 -3.55
CA SER A 194 21.25 9.53 -2.20
C SER A 194 22.74 9.16 -2.18
N GLY A 195 23.41 9.14 -3.32
CA GLY A 195 24.85 8.84 -3.40
C GLY A 195 25.22 7.40 -2.97
N MET A 196 24.25 6.51 -2.91
CA MET A 196 24.46 5.12 -2.57
C MET A 196 24.95 4.35 -3.79
N GLU A 197 26.24 4.02 -3.81
CA GLU A 197 26.88 3.16 -4.81
C GLU A 197 26.13 1.84 -4.91
N ILE A 198 25.55 1.58 -6.09
CA ILE A 198 24.98 0.27 -6.40
C ILE A 198 26.17 -0.69 -6.53
N ARG A 199 26.42 -1.51 -5.52
CA ARG A 199 27.34 -2.63 -5.67
C ARG A 199 26.64 -3.67 -6.55
N GLU A 200 27.10 -3.80 -7.77
CA GLU A 200 26.78 -4.93 -8.64
C GLU A 200 27.12 -6.22 -7.88
N LEU A 201 26.13 -7.10 -7.73
CA LEU A 201 26.39 -8.46 -7.26
C LEU A 201 27.21 -9.15 -8.34
N PRO A 202 28.31 -9.87 -7.97
CA PRO A 202 29.14 -10.54 -8.95
C PRO A 202 28.32 -11.56 -9.74
N GLU A 203 28.48 -11.54 -11.06
CA GLU A 203 27.99 -12.58 -11.97
C GLU A 203 28.59 -13.94 -11.59
N GLY A 204 27.88 -14.71 -10.79
CA GLY A 204 28.39 -16.02 -10.33
C GLY A 204 27.45 -16.87 -9.51
N ALA A 205 26.30 -16.34 -9.10
CA ALA A 205 25.36 -17.07 -8.23
C ALA A 205 24.17 -17.71 -8.97
N ARG A 206 24.27 -17.95 -10.25
CA ARG A 206 23.30 -18.79 -10.98
C ARG A 206 23.99 -20.08 -11.41
N GLN A 207 24.17 -21.02 -10.51
CA GLN A 207 24.29 -22.47 -10.77
C GLN A 207 24.42 -23.17 -9.43
N SER A 208 23.36 -23.80 -9.00
CA SER A 208 23.30 -25.17 -8.46
C SER A 208 22.06 -25.35 -7.60
N GLU A 209 21.27 -26.29 -8.04
CA GLU A 209 20.20 -27.07 -7.43
C GLU A 209 18.84 -26.42 -7.25
#